data_7d99158a3d540c919371b2c762f68a97
#
_entry.id   7d99158a3d540c919371b2c762f68a97
#
_cell.length_a   1.000
_cell.length_b   1.000
_cell.length_c   1.000
_cell.angle_alpha   90.00
_cell.angle_beta   90.00
_cell.angle_gamma   90.00
#
_symmetry.space_group_name_H-M   'P 1'
#
loop_
_entity.id
_entity.type
_entity.pdbx_description
1 polymer ?
#
loop_
_entity_poly.entity_id
_entity_poly.type
_entity_poly.pdbx_seq_one_letter_code
_entity_poly.pdbx_strand_id
1 'polypeptide(L)'
;NHFLPDIDPADLAYKALAVNLSDLAAMGADPAWLTLALTLPDVDEAWLESFSDSLFDLLNYYDMQLIGGDTTRGPLSMTLGIHGFVPMGRALTRSGAKPGDWIYVTGTPGDSAAGLAILQNRLQVADAKDADYLIKRHLRPSPRILQGQALRDLANSAIDLSDGLISDLGHIVKASDCGARIDLALL
;
A
#
# COMPACT_ATOMS: atom_id res chain seq x y z
N ASN A 1 11.95 3.87 -9.85
CA ASN A 1 10.89 3.21 -10.63
C ASN A 1 9.56 3.07 -9.88
N HIS A 2 9.50 3.42 -8.59
CA HIS A 2 8.29 3.27 -7.77
C HIS A 2 7.40 4.50 -7.77
N PHE A 3 7.89 5.62 -8.29
CA PHE A 3 7.15 6.88 -8.41
C PHE A 3 7.59 7.67 -9.65
N LEU A 4 6.77 8.61 -10.08
CA LEU A 4 7.09 9.51 -11.21
C LEU A 4 8.07 10.59 -10.74
N PRO A 5 9.00 11.04 -11.60
CA PRO A 5 10.01 12.03 -11.20
C PRO A 5 9.45 13.38 -10.75
N ASP A 6 8.25 13.73 -11.23
CA ASP A 6 7.52 14.97 -10.99
C ASP A 6 6.39 14.82 -9.96
N ILE A 7 6.39 13.72 -9.19
CA ILE A 7 5.40 13.52 -8.13
C ILE A 7 5.51 14.62 -7.07
N ASP A 8 4.36 15.11 -6.63
CA ASP A 8 4.28 16.05 -5.51
C ASP A 8 4.88 15.42 -4.24
N PRO A 9 5.71 16.14 -3.46
CA PRO A 9 6.35 15.59 -2.26
C PRO A 9 5.35 15.11 -1.20
N ALA A 10 4.19 15.75 -1.06
CA ALA A 10 3.16 15.29 -0.13
C ALA A 10 2.53 13.96 -0.60
N ASP A 11 2.29 13.80 -1.91
CA ASP A 11 1.77 12.55 -2.46
C ASP A 11 2.82 11.43 -2.39
N LEU A 12 4.10 11.77 -2.57
CA LEU A 12 5.19 10.83 -2.44
C LEU A 12 5.30 10.28 -1.01
N ALA A 13 5.28 11.17 -0.01
CA ALA A 13 5.32 10.80 1.41
C ALA A 13 4.12 9.92 1.79
N TYR A 14 2.92 10.35 1.39
CA TYR A 14 1.70 9.60 1.63
C TYR A 14 1.77 8.20 1.02
N LYS A 15 2.09 8.12 -0.27
CA LYS A 15 2.17 6.84 -0.99
C LYS A 15 3.22 5.91 -0.36
N ALA A 16 4.41 6.43 -0.08
CA ALA A 16 5.49 5.64 0.50
C ALA A 16 5.08 5.01 1.84
N LEU A 17 4.40 5.74 2.73
CA LEU A 17 3.91 5.17 3.98
C LEU A 17 2.70 4.26 3.76
N ALA A 18 1.75 4.65 2.91
CA ALA A 18 0.50 3.90 2.68
C ALA A 18 0.74 2.49 2.10
N VAL A 19 1.70 2.32 1.17
CA VAL A 19 1.99 0.99 0.61
C VAL A 19 2.62 0.07 1.66
N ASN A 20 3.44 0.60 2.57
CA ASN A 20 3.99 -0.17 3.69
C ASN A 20 2.91 -0.51 4.74
N LEU A 21 1.99 0.42 5.01
CA LEU A 21 0.82 0.14 5.85
C LEU A 21 -0.07 -0.97 5.26
N SER A 22 -0.11 -1.10 3.94
CA SER A 22 -0.82 -2.18 3.25
C SER A 22 -0.28 -3.57 3.63
N ASP A 23 1.04 -3.72 3.74
CA ASP A 23 1.66 -4.96 4.23
C ASP A 23 1.25 -5.29 5.67
N LEU A 24 1.22 -4.29 6.56
CA LEU A 24 0.73 -4.49 7.93
C LEU A 24 -0.75 -4.86 7.95
N ALA A 25 -1.57 -4.24 7.11
CA ALA A 25 -2.98 -4.59 6.96
C ALA A 25 -3.17 -6.04 6.51
N ALA A 26 -2.37 -6.51 5.54
CA ALA A 26 -2.40 -7.89 5.06
C ALA A 26 -2.08 -8.92 6.15
N MET A 27 -1.25 -8.54 7.12
CA MET A 27 -0.95 -9.38 8.30
C MET A 27 -1.97 -9.22 9.45
N GLY A 28 -2.92 -8.31 9.31
CA GLY A 28 -3.84 -7.94 10.38
C GLY A 28 -3.13 -7.24 11.54
N ALA A 29 -2.04 -6.52 11.29
CA ALA A 29 -1.25 -5.87 12.33
C ALA A 29 -1.84 -4.52 12.76
N ASP A 30 -1.59 -4.16 14.01
CA ASP A 30 -1.77 -2.82 14.55
C ASP A 30 -0.48 -2.03 14.27
N PRO A 31 -0.49 -0.99 13.43
CA PRO A 31 0.68 -0.17 13.15
C PRO A 31 1.24 0.48 14.42
N ALA A 32 2.57 0.65 14.51
CA ALA A 32 3.18 1.24 15.71
C ALA A 32 4.34 2.19 15.38
N TRP A 33 5.35 1.72 14.66
CA TRP A 33 6.58 2.49 14.47
C TRP A 33 7.05 2.50 13.03
N LEU A 34 7.72 3.61 12.71
CA LEU A 34 8.39 3.83 11.43
C LEU A 34 9.87 4.18 11.66
N THR A 35 10.73 3.68 10.81
CA THR A 35 12.07 4.24 10.57
C THR A 35 12.15 4.72 9.12
N LEU A 36 12.83 5.85 8.87
CA LEU A 36 12.97 6.44 7.55
C LEU A 36 14.44 6.72 7.23
N ALA A 37 14.97 6.02 6.22
CA ALA A 37 16.22 6.42 5.58
C ALA A 37 15.88 7.23 4.32
N LEU A 38 16.28 8.50 4.28
CA LEU A 38 15.98 9.44 3.20
C LEU A 38 17.28 9.94 2.57
N THR A 39 17.41 9.77 1.26
CA THR A 39 18.52 10.31 0.48
C THR A 39 17.99 11.39 -0.44
N LEU A 40 18.59 12.57 -0.41
CA LEU A 40 18.19 13.74 -1.16
C LEU A 40 19.33 14.25 -2.04
N PRO A 41 19.08 14.71 -3.29
CA PRO A 41 20.11 15.30 -4.12
C PRO A 41 20.61 16.62 -3.56
N ASP A 42 19.69 17.46 -3.08
CA ASP A 42 19.95 18.77 -2.47
C ASP A 42 18.92 19.05 -1.37
N VAL A 43 19.19 20.07 -0.55
CA VAL A 43 18.27 20.53 0.49
C VAL A 43 17.31 21.54 -0.11
N ASP A 44 16.06 21.17 -0.21
CA ASP A 44 14.93 22.03 -0.56
C ASP A 44 13.96 22.07 0.64
N GLU A 45 13.90 23.21 1.32
CA GLU A 45 13.10 23.36 2.53
C GLU A 45 11.60 23.20 2.24
N ALA A 46 11.11 23.74 1.13
CA ALA A 46 9.69 23.64 0.76
C ALA A 46 9.31 22.20 0.41
N TRP A 47 10.19 21.48 -0.27
CA TRP A 47 10.00 20.06 -0.55
C TRP A 47 9.96 19.24 0.76
N LEU A 48 10.90 19.52 1.67
CA LEU A 48 10.99 18.82 2.96
C LEU A 48 9.79 19.09 3.86
N GLU A 49 9.31 20.34 3.91
CA GLU A 49 8.12 20.73 4.67
C GLU A 49 6.90 19.97 4.13
N SER A 50 6.64 20.04 2.82
CA SER A 50 5.51 19.35 2.20
C SER A 50 5.55 17.82 2.38
N PHE A 51 6.73 17.22 2.24
CA PHE A 51 6.94 15.79 2.46
C PHE A 51 6.69 15.39 3.91
N SER A 52 7.30 16.13 4.87
CA SER A 52 7.18 15.79 6.29
C SER A 52 5.77 16.03 6.82
N ASP A 53 5.12 17.12 6.45
CA ASP A 53 3.75 17.38 6.88
C ASP A 53 2.81 16.22 6.48
N SER A 54 2.86 15.81 5.21
CA SER A 54 2.04 14.69 4.73
C SER A 54 2.40 13.36 5.40
N LEU A 55 3.69 13.11 5.66
CA LEU A 55 4.15 11.94 6.37
C LEU A 55 3.60 11.89 7.79
N PHE A 56 3.75 13.01 8.54
CA PHE A 56 3.31 13.10 9.93
C PHE A 56 1.78 13.11 10.05
N ASP A 57 1.05 13.70 9.12
CA ASP A 57 -0.41 13.61 9.08
C ASP A 57 -0.86 12.15 9.02
N LEU A 58 -0.25 11.34 8.16
CA LEU A 58 -0.61 9.93 8.03
C LEU A 58 -0.13 9.09 9.24
N LEU A 59 1.05 9.38 9.79
CA LEU A 59 1.52 8.76 11.04
C LEU A 59 0.57 9.04 12.20
N ASN A 60 0.14 10.29 12.36
CA ASN A 60 -0.80 10.69 13.40
C ASN A 60 -2.17 10.03 13.20
N TYR A 61 -2.63 9.91 11.96
CA TYR A 61 -3.91 9.24 11.66
C TYR A 61 -3.93 7.77 12.11
N TYR A 62 -2.78 7.07 12.02
CA TYR A 62 -2.65 5.67 12.43
C TYR A 62 -2.01 5.48 13.81
N ASP A 63 -1.85 6.56 14.60
CA ASP A 63 -1.21 6.56 15.93
C ASP A 63 0.19 5.91 15.92
N MET A 64 0.96 6.24 14.89
CA MET A 64 2.32 5.73 14.70
C MET A 64 3.38 6.75 15.10
N GLN A 65 4.58 6.26 15.43
CA GLN A 65 5.72 7.10 15.77
C GLN A 65 6.87 6.86 14.80
N LEU A 66 7.47 7.95 14.32
CA LEU A 66 8.79 7.92 13.68
C LEU A 66 9.84 7.79 14.78
N ILE A 67 10.48 6.62 14.89
CA ILE A 67 11.39 6.28 15.99
C ILE A 67 12.88 6.43 15.61
N GLY A 68 13.18 6.71 14.34
CA GLY A 68 14.55 6.89 13.89
C GLY A 68 14.69 6.85 12.38
N GLY A 69 15.93 6.89 11.94
CA GLY A 69 16.28 6.88 10.52
C GLY A 69 17.60 7.58 10.27
N ASP A 70 17.84 7.92 9.01
CA ASP A 70 19.03 8.65 8.57
C ASP A 70 18.68 9.52 7.37
N THR A 71 19.41 10.64 7.20
CA THR A 71 19.28 11.52 6.05
C THR A 71 20.64 11.70 5.41
N THR A 72 20.76 11.37 4.13
CA THR A 72 22.01 11.40 3.39
C THR A 72 21.87 12.18 2.08
N ARG A 73 23.00 12.51 1.45
CA ARG A 73 23.04 13.16 0.14
C ARG A 73 23.27 12.15 -0.97
N GLY A 74 22.44 12.20 -2.02
CA GLY A 74 22.52 11.36 -3.20
C GLY A 74 21.26 11.44 -4.05
N PRO A 75 21.09 10.60 -5.07
CA PRO A 75 19.85 10.53 -5.82
C PRO A 75 18.66 10.27 -4.90
N LEU A 76 17.53 10.92 -5.19
CA LEU A 76 16.31 10.77 -4.36
C LEU A 76 15.96 9.29 -4.18
N SER A 77 16.01 8.86 -2.93
CA SER A 77 15.68 7.50 -2.52
C SER A 77 15.14 7.51 -1.09
N MET A 78 14.21 6.62 -0.80
CA MET A 78 13.69 6.44 0.55
C MET A 78 13.47 4.97 0.86
N THR A 79 13.79 4.61 2.09
CA THR A 79 13.50 3.29 2.64
C THR A 79 12.75 3.45 3.95
N LEU A 80 11.56 2.88 4.00
CA LEU A 80 10.71 2.87 5.18
C LEU A 80 10.77 1.50 5.84
N GLY A 81 11.16 1.45 7.11
CA GLY A 81 11.03 0.26 7.93
C GLY A 81 9.80 0.40 8.83
N ILE A 82 8.75 -0.38 8.53
CA ILE A 82 7.50 -0.29 9.27
C ILE A 82 7.36 -1.46 10.25
N HIS A 83 6.83 -1.18 11.44
CA HIS A 83 6.63 -2.15 12.51
C HIS A 83 5.21 -2.06 13.05
N GLY A 84 4.65 -3.21 13.37
CA GLY A 84 3.33 -3.32 13.99
C GLY A 84 3.24 -4.54 14.88
N PHE A 85 2.15 -4.67 15.60
CA PHE A 85 1.89 -5.76 16.52
C PHE A 85 0.71 -6.60 16.07
N VAL A 86 0.83 -7.90 16.25
CA VAL A 86 -0.27 -8.86 16.06
C VAL A 86 -0.39 -9.69 17.32
N PRO A 87 -1.58 -9.95 17.85
CA PRO A 87 -1.74 -10.90 18.95
C PRO A 87 -1.13 -12.25 18.60
N MET A 88 -0.50 -12.90 19.59
CA MET A 88 0.21 -14.15 19.38
C MET A 88 -0.68 -15.20 18.70
N GLY A 89 -0.16 -15.78 17.61
CA GLY A 89 -0.87 -16.81 16.83
C GLY A 89 -2.00 -16.31 15.93
N ARG A 90 -2.23 -14.98 15.84
CA ARG A 90 -3.33 -14.40 15.05
C ARG A 90 -2.88 -13.63 13.81
N ALA A 91 -1.60 -13.73 13.46
CA ALA A 91 -1.11 -13.13 12.22
C ALA A 91 -1.74 -13.81 11.00
N LEU A 92 -2.28 -13.00 10.10
CA LEU A 92 -2.67 -13.47 8.78
C LEU A 92 -1.42 -13.76 7.95
N THR A 93 -1.44 -14.86 7.23
CA THR A 93 -0.32 -15.29 6.39
C THR A 93 -0.80 -15.60 4.98
N ARG A 94 0.12 -15.73 4.04
CA ARG A 94 -0.17 -16.15 2.66
C ARG A 94 -0.54 -17.63 2.58
N SER A 95 -0.13 -18.45 3.56
CA SER A 95 -0.45 -19.88 3.65
C SER A 95 -1.72 -20.09 4.48
N GLY A 96 -2.46 -21.16 4.18
CA GLY A 96 -3.63 -21.57 4.95
C GLY A 96 -4.95 -21.53 4.20
N ALA A 97 -4.97 -21.05 2.96
CA ALA A 97 -6.14 -21.15 2.09
C ALA A 97 -6.51 -22.62 1.82
N LYS A 98 -7.79 -22.91 1.73
CA LYS A 98 -8.32 -24.27 1.57
C LYS A 98 -9.29 -24.34 0.37
N PRO A 99 -9.39 -25.50 -0.30
CA PRO A 99 -10.44 -25.73 -1.27
C PRO A 99 -11.82 -25.45 -0.65
N GLY A 100 -12.61 -24.60 -1.31
CA GLY A 100 -13.91 -24.15 -0.84
C GLY A 100 -13.90 -22.77 -0.18
N ASP A 101 -12.75 -22.18 0.09
CA ASP A 101 -12.66 -20.80 0.56
C ASP A 101 -13.12 -19.82 -0.54
N TRP A 102 -13.80 -18.75 -0.12
CA TRP A 102 -14.16 -17.64 -0.99
C TRP A 102 -13.01 -16.63 -1.08
N ILE A 103 -12.82 -16.08 -2.28
CA ILE A 103 -11.85 -15.02 -2.54
C ILE A 103 -12.58 -13.68 -2.44
N TYR A 104 -12.12 -12.82 -1.53
CA TYR A 104 -12.62 -11.46 -1.37
C TYR A 104 -11.53 -10.44 -1.67
N VAL A 105 -11.91 -9.34 -2.29
CA VAL A 105 -11.04 -8.20 -2.56
C VAL A 105 -11.68 -6.95 -1.95
N THR A 106 -10.88 -6.13 -1.27
CA THR A 106 -11.31 -4.84 -0.75
C THR A 106 -11.03 -3.73 -1.78
N GLY A 107 -12.05 -2.99 -2.15
CA GLY A 107 -11.93 -1.93 -3.17
C GLY A 107 -12.04 -2.47 -4.59
N THR A 108 -11.60 -1.68 -5.55
CA THR A 108 -11.76 -1.94 -6.99
C THR A 108 -10.39 -2.21 -7.62
N PRO A 109 -10.12 -3.45 -8.04
CA PRO A 109 -8.89 -3.77 -8.76
C PRO A 109 -8.77 -2.99 -10.07
N GLY A 110 -7.56 -2.48 -10.35
CA GLY A 110 -7.28 -1.75 -11.59
C GLY A 110 -7.31 -0.23 -11.49
N ASP A 111 -7.98 0.36 -10.50
CA ASP A 111 -8.05 1.82 -10.31
C ASP A 111 -6.69 2.49 -10.31
N SER A 112 -5.73 1.96 -9.53
CA SER A 112 -4.38 2.51 -9.44
C SER A 112 -3.61 2.40 -10.76
N ALA A 113 -3.78 1.31 -11.49
CA ALA A 113 -3.16 1.13 -12.80
C ALA A 113 -3.74 2.11 -13.84
N ALA A 114 -5.06 2.33 -13.80
CA ALA A 114 -5.72 3.33 -14.64
C ALA A 114 -5.24 4.75 -14.30
N GLY A 115 -5.13 5.09 -13.00
CA GLY A 115 -4.59 6.37 -12.54
C GLY A 115 -3.15 6.61 -13.02
N LEU A 116 -2.29 5.60 -12.93
CA LEU A 116 -0.93 5.69 -13.50
C LEU A 116 -0.95 5.88 -15.01
N ALA A 117 -1.82 5.18 -15.72
CA ALA A 117 -1.94 5.32 -17.17
C ALA A 117 -2.39 6.73 -17.59
N ILE A 118 -3.27 7.38 -16.80
CA ILE A 118 -3.67 8.78 -17.00
C ILE A 118 -2.47 9.71 -16.78
N LEU A 119 -1.77 9.59 -15.66
CA LEU A 119 -0.58 10.39 -15.35
C LEU A 119 0.51 10.27 -16.41
N GLN A 120 0.63 9.11 -17.03
CA GLN A 120 1.56 8.85 -18.14
C GLN A 120 0.99 9.21 -19.54
N ASN A 121 -0.16 9.83 -19.63
CA ASN A 121 -0.84 10.17 -20.89
C ASN A 121 -1.12 8.96 -21.81
N ARG A 122 -1.27 7.75 -21.22
CA ARG A 122 -1.58 6.49 -21.92
C ARG A 122 -3.06 6.16 -21.91
N LEU A 123 -3.85 6.79 -21.04
CA LEU A 123 -5.29 6.64 -20.92
C LEU A 123 -5.94 8.02 -20.85
N GLN A 124 -7.01 8.21 -21.61
CA GLN A 124 -7.87 9.37 -21.50
C GLN A 124 -9.25 8.95 -20.98
N VAL A 125 -9.75 9.66 -19.98
CA VAL A 125 -11.07 9.45 -19.38
C VAL A 125 -11.92 10.66 -19.67
N ALA A 126 -13.14 10.45 -20.12
CA ALA A 126 -14.02 11.53 -20.58
C ALA A 126 -14.52 12.44 -19.43
N ASP A 127 -14.78 11.86 -18.26
CA ASP A 127 -15.19 12.62 -17.07
C ASP A 127 -13.96 12.97 -16.22
N ALA A 128 -13.79 14.27 -15.97
CA ALA A 128 -12.69 14.77 -15.14
C ALA A 128 -12.74 14.23 -13.69
N LYS A 129 -13.94 14.02 -13.14
CA LYS A 129 -14.09 13.46 -11.78
C LYS A 129 -13.60 12.01 -11.69
N ASP A 130 -13.89 11.23 -12.72
CA ASP A 130 -13.39 9.84 -12.79
C ASP A 130 -11.88 9.83 -12.95
N ALA A 131 -11.32 10.73 -13.77
CA ALA A 131 -9.87 10.89 -13.91
C ALA A 131 -9.22 11.27 -12.57
N ASP A 132 -9.73 12.24 -11.86
CA ASP A 132 -9.24 12.68 -10.55
C ASP A 132 -9.33 11.55 -9.50
N TYR A 133 -10.44 10.81 -9.50
CA TYR A 133 -10.61 9.66 -8.64
C TYR A 133 -9.52 8.60 -8.88
N LEU A 134 -9.30 8.20 -10.13
CA LEU A 134 -8.31 7.19 -10.50
C LEU A 134 -6.88 7.64 -10.20
N ILE A 135 -6.55 8.92 -10.49
CA ILE A 135 -5.25 9.51 -10.13
C ILE A 135 -5.05 9.46 -8.61
N LYS A 136 -6.06 9.88 -7.84
CA LYS A 136 -5.99 9.82 -6.37
C LYS A 136 -5.83 8.40 -5.85
N ARG A 137 -6.47 7.40 -6.47
CA ARG A 137 -6.28 5.98 -6.12
C ARG A 137 -4.84 5.52 -6.33
N HIS A 138 -4.14 6.09 -7.33
CA HIS A 138 -2.73 5.77 -7.58
C HIS A 138 -1.78 6.51 -6.62
N LEU A 139 -1.98 7.81 -6.42
CA LEU A 139 -1.08 8.64 -5.62
C LEU A 139 -1.31 8.47 -4.11
N ARG A 140 -2.57 8.29 -3.70
CA ARG A 140 -2.98 8.16 -2.29
C ARG A 140 -3.79 6.89 -2.05
N PRO A 141 -3.16 5.69 -2.13
CA PRO A 141 -3.85 4.44 -1.84
C PRO A 141 -4.31 4.40 -0.37
N SER A 142 -5.42 3.71 -0.11
CA SER A 142 -6.00 3.61 1.23
C SER A 142 -5.64 2.27 1.86
N PRO A 143 -4.72 2.21 2.82
CA PRO A 143 -4.40 0.99 3.55
C PRO A 143 -5.63 0.43 4.28
N ARG A 144 -5.80 -0.88 4.26
CA ARG A 144 -6.99 -1.56 4.80
C ARG A 144 -6.75 -2.10 6.22
N ILE A 145 -6.19 -1.27 7.11
CA ILE A 145 -5.80 -1.67 8.48
C ILE A 145 -6.98 -2.26 9.25
N LEU A 146 -8.11 -1.56 9.31
CA LEU A 146 -9.29 -2.04 10.06
C LEU A 146 -9.85 -3.34 9.49
N GLN A 147 -9.84 -3.49 8.16
CA GLN A 147 -10.27 -4.72 7.51
C GLN A 147 -9.33 -5.87 7.85
N GLY A 148 -8.00 -5.66 7.77
CA GLY A 148 -7.01 -6.66 8.14
C GLY A 148 -7.17 -7.12 9.59
N GLN A 149 -7.34 -6.19 10.52
CA GLN A 149 -7.60 -6.49 11.93
C GLN A 149 -8.88 -7.31 12.12
N ALA A 150 -9.96 -6.95 11.44
CA ALA A 150 -11.23 -7.67 11.52
C ALA A 150 -11.15 -9.09 10.94
N LEU A 151 -10.23 -9.36 10.05
CA LEU A 151 -10.05 -10.67 9.40
C LEU A 151 -9.22 -11.66 10.23
N ARG A 152 -8.59 -11.25 11.34
CA ARG A 152 -7.66 -12.07 12.13
C ARG A 152 -8.18 -13.47 12.49
N ASP A 153 -9.44 -13.67 12.75
CA ASP A 153 -10.00 -14.98 13.10
C ASP A 153 -11.01 -15.49 12.07
N LEU A 154 -11.12 -14.79 10.95
CA LEU A 154 -12.10 -15.09 9.91
C LEU A 154 -11.44 -15.60 8.64
N ALA A 155 -10.32 -15.01 8.23
CA ALA A 155 -9.65 -15.38 6.99
C ALA A 155 -8.62 -16.49 7.23
N ASN A 156 -8.59 -17.48 6.33
CA ASN A 156 -7.59 -18.55 6.34
C ASN A 156 -6.23 -18.08 5.79
N SER A 157 -6.25 -17.07 4.90
CA SER A 157 -5.05 -16.46 4.32
C SER A 157 -5.35 -15.03 3.87
N ALA A 158 -4.32 -14.20 3.78
CA ALA A 158 -4.43 -12.85 3.27
C ALA A 158 -3.13 -12.40 2.60
N ILE A 159 -3.25 -11.45 1.71
CA ILE A 159 -2.17 -10.72 1.05
C ILE A 159 -2.71 -9.34 0.65
N ASP A 160 -1.87 -8.32 0.58
CA ASP A 160 -2.24 -7.07 -0.07
C ASP A 160 -2.06 -7.16 -1.60
N LEU A 161 -2.67 -6.25 -2.33
CA LEU A 161 -2.56 -6.20 -3.80
C LEU A 161 -1.54 -5.13 -4.20
N SER A 162 -0.33 -5.58 -4.53
CA SER A 162 0.81 -4.75 -4.93
C SER A 162 1.08 -4.83 -6.44
N ASP A 163 1.09 -6.04 -7.01
CA ASP A 163 1.42 -6.31 -8.40
C ASP A 163 0.18 -6.67 -9.24
N GLY A 164 -0.95 -6.84 -8.58
CA GLY A 164 -2.24 -7.13 -9.20
C GLY A 164 -2.84 -8.46 -8.77
N LEU A 165 -4.16 -8.55 -8.89
CA LEU A 165 -4.97 -9.65 -8.35
C LEU A 165 -4.44 -11.04 -8.71
N ILE A 166 -4.08 -11.28 -9.97
CA ILE A 166 -3.62 -12.59 -10.44
C ILE A 166 -2.25 -12.94 -9.86
N SER A 167 -1.31 -11.98 -9.87
CA SER A 167 0.04 -12.16 -9.32
C SER A 167 -0.02 -12.48 -7.84
N ASP A 168 -0.73 -11.64 -7.08
CA ASP A 168 -0.73 -11.72 -5.63
C ASP A 168 -1.53 -12.91 -5.12
N LEU A 169 -2.67 -13.23 -5.75
CA LEU A 169 -3.38 -14.49 -5.50
C LEU A 169 -2.50 -15.71 -5.80
N GLY A 170 -1.64 -15.62 -6.81
CA GLY A 170 -0.65 -16.65 -7.14
C GLY A 170 0.27 -16.99 -5.96
N HIS A 171 0.65 -16.00 -5.15
CA HIS A 171 1.43 -16.23 -3.92
C HIS A 171 0.65 -17.00 -2.86
N ILE A 172 -0.65 -16.69 -2.67
CA ILE A 172 -1.51 -17.43 -1.74
C ILE A 172 -1.65 -18.89 -2.17
N VAL A 173 -2.03 -19.14 -3.42
CA VAL A 173 -2.28 -20.51 -3.90
C VAL A 173 -1.01 -21.36 -3.86
N LYS A 174 0.15 -20.76 -4.18
CA LYS A 174 1.45 -21.43 -4.07
C LYS A 174 1.80 -21.75 -2.63
N ALA A 175 1.61 -20.81 -1.69
CA ALA A 175 1.92 -21.00 -0.28
C ALA A 175 0.95 -21.97 0.42
N SER A 176 -0.26 -22.16 -0.14
CA SER A 176 -1.32 -23.01 0.41
C SER A 176 -1.47 -24.35 -0.32
N ASP A 177 -0.66 -24.60 -1.34
CA ASP A 177 -0.71 -25.83 -2.17
C ASP A 177 -2.14 -26.11 -2.70
N CYS A 178 -2.80 -25.11 -3.25
CA CYS A 178 -4.14 -25.19 -3.79
C CYS A 178 -4.26 -24.45 -5.12
N GLY A 179 -5.44 -24.51 -5.77
CA GLY A 179 -5.79 -23.73 -6.95
C GLY A 179 -6.82 -22.67 -6.62
N ALA A 180 -7.00 -21.70 -7.53
CA ALA A 180 -8.05 -20.69 -7.44
C ALA A 180 -8.80 -20.54 -8.75
N ARG A 181 -10.07 -20.17 -8.68
CA ARG A 181 -10.90 -19.81 -9.83
C ARG A 181 -11.50 -18.44 -9.60
N ILE A 182 -11.27 -17.53 -10.52
CA ILE A 182 -11.86 -16.20 -10.54
C ILE A 182 -12.98 -16.18 -11.59
N ASP A 183 -14.16 -15.73 -11.21
CA ASP A 183 -15.23 -15.44 -12.13
C ASP A 183 -15.20 -13.93 -12.42
N LEU A 184 -14.84 -13.56 -13.65
CA LEU A 184 -14.73 -12.16 -14.06
C LEU A 184 -16.04 -11.38 -14.01
N ALA A 185 -17.18 -12.08 -14.03
CA ALA A 185 -18.48 -11.43 -13.87
C ALA A 185 -18.78 -10.96 -12.43
N LEU A 186 -17.95 -11.37 -11.48
CA LEU A 186 -18.07 -11.01 -10.06
C LEU A 186 -17.01 -9.98 -9.59
N LEU A 187 -16.19 -9.49 -10.52
CA LEU A 187 -15.16 -8.46 -10.26
C LEU A 187 -15.65 -7.05 -10.56
#